data_b2289ba48e10094a2c57138fab96be0a
#
_entry.id   b2289ba48e10094a2c57138fab96be0a
#
_cell.length_a   1.000
_cell.length_b   1.000
_cell.length_c   1.000
_cell.angle_alpha   90.00
_cell.angle_beta   90.00
_cell.angle_gamma   90.00
#
_symmetry.space_group_name_H-M   'P 1'
#
loop_
_entity.id
_entity.type
_entity.pdbx_description
1 polymer ?
#
loop_
_entity_poly.entity_id
_entity_poly.type
_entity_poly.pdbx_seq_one_letter_code
_entity_poly.pdbx_strand_id
1 'polypeptide(L)'
;MFHWCSRGRTGVSILTFIYLAAVAFAQTPPRTKAAPGKWAEPDGRVRYVKAFVVDERLSALRRDAALKSEVRQRLRLGRQLYILEHRGPGNEQPGFFRVAVTRRTRGWIHQSAVAIPGRNGEDDRVIDLMTGARDGVDRIALGKLFIERFPSSQLAPRALLMMGDEADRAAASLGARARRRLEGAAGEHLRARDLFLNDPGLDRYSRLKINFDFDEATGRYAYDGRAFREILRRYPFSKEAPQARDRLERGGAHRAER
;
A
#
# COMPACT_ATOMS: atom_id res chain seq x y z
N MET A 1 -11.42 70.86 -59.38
CA MET A 1 -10.27 71.77 -59.34
C MET A 1 -9.12 71.10 -58.53
N PHE A 2 -8.04 70.87 -59.31
CA PHE A 2 -6.61 70.86 -58.89
C PHE A 2 -6.23 69.93 -57.73
N HIS A 3 -5.37 69.06 -57.87
CA HIS A 3 -3.98 68.76 -58.34
C HIS A 3 -3.30 67.98 -57.20
N TRP A 4 -2.83 66.83 -57.48
CA TRP A 4 -1.49 66.34 -57.87
C TRP A 4 -0.40 66.50 -56.77
N CYS A 5 0.22 65.45 -56.31
CA CYS A 5 1.60 65.04 -56.49
C CYS A 5 1.90 64.02 -55.34
N SER A 6 2.19 62.80 -55.66
CA SER A 6 3.42 62.17 -56.08
C SER A 6 4.56 62.10 -55.07
N ARG A 7 5.07 60.87 -54.92
CA ARG A 7 6.40 60.38 -54.42
C ARG A 7 6.48 60.23 -52.88
N GLY A 8 7.02 59.16 -52.34
CA GLY A 8 8.05 58.30 -52.84
C GLY A 8 8.24 57.06 -51.88
N ARG A 9 8.85 56.13 -52.52
CA ARG A 9 9.35 54.82 -52.09
C ARG A 9 10.15 54.85 -50.81
N THR A 10 9.94 53.87 -49.95
CA THR A 10 11.03 52.95 -49.54
C THR A 10 10.41 51.79 -48.82
N GLY A 11 10.66 50.61 -49.36
CA GLY A 11 10.26 49.35 -48.73
C GLY A 11 11.18 48.97 -47.59
N VAL A 12 10.59 48.45 -46.53
CA VAL A 12 11.28 47.61 -45.58
C VAL A 12 10.46 46.35 -45.46
N SER A 13 10.88 45.29 -46.14
CA SER A 13 10.40 43.93 -45.91
C SER A 13 10.89 43.47 -44.56
N ILE A 14 9.98 43.42 -43.60
CA ILE A 14 10.24 42.68 -42.36
C ILE A 14 9.82 41.23 -42.61
N LEU A 15 10.82 40.38 -42.84
CA LEU A 15 10.67 38.94 -42.85
C LEU A 15 10.45 38.49 -41.40
N THR A 16 9.18 38.26 -41.05
CA THR A 16 8.80 37.65 -39.80
C THR A 16 9.11 36.16 -39.85
N PHE A 17 10.23 35.73 -39.30
CA PHE A 17 10.51 34.31 -39.08
C PHE A 17 9.59 33.80 -38.01
N ILE A 18 8.53 33.07 -38.42
CA ILE A 18 7.72 32.27 -37.50
C ILE A 18 8.53 31.02 -37.17
N TYR A 19 9.14 31.02 -35.97
CA TYR A 19 9.71 29.81 -35.38
C TYR A 19 8.54 28.92 -34.95
N LEU A 20 8.18 27.94 -35.79
CA LEU A 20 7.31 26.85 -35.39
C LEU A 20 8.14 25.91 -34.51
N ALA A 21 8.03 26.10 -33.17
CA ALA A 21 8.53 25.13 -32.22
C ALA A 21 7.66 23.87 -32.31
N ALA A 22 8.14 22.87 -33.01
CA ALA A 22 7.56 21.54 -32.99
C ALA A 22 7.77 20.95 -31.61
N VAL A 23 6.74 21.04 -30.79
CA VAL A 23 6.68 20.27 -29.51
C VAL A 23 6.52 18.81 -29.92
N ALA A 24 7.63 18.09 -29.93
CA ALA A 24 7.62 16.64 -30.06
C ALA A 24 6.97 16.08 -28.79
N PHE A 25 5.67 15.78 -28.85
CA PHE A 25 5.04 14.90 -27.89
C PHE A 25 5.75 13.55 -27.98
N ALA A 26 6.62 13.28 -27.01
CA ALA A 26 7.17 11.96 -26.78
C ALA A 26 5.98 11.04 -26.46
N GLN A 27 5.47 10.36 -27.48
CA GLN A 27 4.49 9.29 -27.33
C GLN A 27 5.19 8.19 -26.54
N THR A 28 4.81 8.05 -25.27
CA THR A 28 5.16 6.89 -24.45
C THR A 28 4.70 5.64 -25.21
N PRO A 29 5.59 4.70 -25.53
CA PRO A 29 5.18 3.51 -26.28
C PRO A 29 4.10 2.77 -25.48
N PRO A 30 3.07 2.21 -26.16
CA PRO A 30 2.02 1.46 -25.49
C PRO A 30 2.67 0.33 -24.69
N ARG A 31 2.44 0.31 -23.38
CA ARG A 31 2.87 -0.79 -22.50
C ARG A 31 2.22 -2.07 -23.01
N THR A 32 2.96 -2.86 -23.73
CA THR A 32 2.56 -4.21 -24.15
C THR A 32 2.25 -5.01 -22.88
N LYS A 33 1.00 -5.46 -22.76
CA LYS A 33 0.59 -6.44 -21.76
C LYS A 33 1.45 -7.70 -21.98
N ALA A 34 2.44 -7.93 -21.14
CA ALA A 34 3.22 -9.14 -21.19
C ALA A 34 2.27 -10.33 -20.95
N ALA A 35 2.15 -11.19 -21.95
CA ALA A 35 1.40 -12.43 -21.84
C ALA A 35 1.96 -13.29 -20.68
N PRO A 36 1.12 -13.94 -19.87
CA PRO A 36 1.58 -14.85 -18.83
C PRO A 36 2.12 -16.11 -19.47
N GLY A 37 3.42 -16.17 -19.71
CA GLY A 37 4.00 -17.36 -20.29
C GLY A 37 5.52 -17.38 -20.14
N LYS A 38 6.02 -18.38 -19.44
CA LYS A 38 7.41 -18.81 -19.30
C LYS A 38 8.43 -17.69 -19.12
N TRP A 39 8.77 -17.41 -17.87
CA TRP A 39 9.82 -16.51 -17.46
C TRP A 39 11.20 -17.19 -17.69
N ALA A 40 11.54 -17.47 -18.96
CA ALA A 40 12.88 -17.87 -19.34
C ALA A 40 13.59 -16.64 -19.87
N GLU A 41 14.66 -16.22 -19.22
CA GLU A 41 15.58 -15.25 -19.80
C GLU A 41 16.32 -15.84 -21.01
N PRO A 42 16.83 -15.00 -21.93
CA PRO A 42 17.55 -15.46 -23.12
C PRO A 42 18.79 -16.29 -22.80
N ASP A 43 19.29 -16.28 -21.57
CA ASP A 43 20.46 -17.01 -21.09
C ASP A 43 20.16 -18.42 -20.55
N GLY A 44 18.91 -18.90 -20.66
CA GLY A 44 18.48 -20.24 -20.23
C GLY A 44 18.42 -20.41 -18.70
N ARG A 45 18.68 -19.37 -17.91
CA ARG A 45 18.56 -19.43 -16.45
C ARG A 45 17.10 -19.28 -16.03
N VAL A 46 16.58 -20.26 -15.32
CA VAL A 46 15.25 -20.21 -14.71
C VAL A 46 15.28 -19.21 -13.55
N ARG A 47 14.90 -17.97 -13.80
CA ARG A 47 14.65 -17.00 -12.72
C ARG A 47 13.31 -17.31 -12.08
N TYR A 48 13.35 -17.79 -10.86
CA TYR A 48 12.15 -17.95 -10.05
C TYR A 48 11.59 -16.57 -9.67
N VAL A 49 10.36 -16.31 -10.06
CA VAL A 49 9.69 -15.06 -9.73
C VAL A 49 9.32 -15.06 -8.25
N LYS A 50 9.83 -14.09 -7.50
CA LYS A 50 9.46 -13.90 -6.09
C LYS A 50 8.03 -13.38 -6.01
N ALA A 51 7.24 -13.95 -5.11
CA ALA A 51 5.90 -13.51 -4.78
C ALA A 51 5.68 -13.56 -3.27
N PHE A 52 4.64 -12.90 -2.80
CA PHE A 52 4.32 -12.79 -1.38
C PHE A 52 2.84 -13.04 -1.17
N VAL A 53 2.50 -13.74 -0.09
CA VAL A 53 1.11 -13.93 0.32
C VAL A 53 0.52 -12.58 0.76
N VAL A 54 -0.59 -12.20 0.16
CA VAL A 54 -1.33 -10.95 0.43
C VAL A 54 -2.77 -11.19 0.89
N ASP A 55 -3.30 -12.39 0.71
CA ASP A 55 -4.62 -12.78 1.23
C ASP A 55 -4.55 -14.16 1.91
N GLU A 56 -4.61 -14.15 3.25
CA GLU A 56 -4.56 -15.38 4.06
C GLU A 56 -5.77 -16.29 3.84
N ARG A 57 -6.93 -15.74 3.47
CA ARG A 57 -8.14 -16.52 3.24
C ARG A 57 -7.98 -17.50 2.07
N LEU A 58 -7.20 -17.09 1.08
CA LEU A 58 -6.91 -17.85 -0.14
C LEU A 58 -5.53 -18.54 -0.13
N SER A 59 -4.79 -18.42 0.97
CA SER A 59 -3.38 -18.83 1.08
C SER A 59 -3.14 -20.33 1.32
N ALA A 60 -4.17 -21.15 1.14
CA ALA A 60 -4.03 -22.61 1.27
C ALA A 60 -3.10 -23.16 0.18
N LEU A 61 -1.97 -23.74 0.60
CA LEU A 61 -1.08 -24.50 -0.26
C LEU A 61 -1.68 -25.89 -0.46
N ARG A 62 -1.99 -26.25 -1.70
CA ARG A 62 -2.71 -27.46 -2.05
C ARG A 62 -1.84 -28.45 -2.82
N ARG A 63 -2.28 -29.70 -2.85
CA ARG A 63 -1.63 -30.75 -3.61
C ARG A 63 -1.75 -30.50 -5.12
N ASP A 64 -2.95 -30.14 -5.57
CA ASP A 64 -3.28 -29.93 -6.98
C ASP A 64 -3.90 -28.54 -7.20
N ALA A 65 -3.93 -28.09 -8.46
CA ALA A 65 -4.50 -26.80 -8.86
C ALA A 65 -6.04 -26.85 -8.88
N ALA A 66 -6.67 -27.12 -7.75
CA ALA A 66 -8.11 -27.19 -7.59
C ALA A 66 -8.53 -26.77 -6.18
N LEU A 67 -9.68 -26.07 -6.05
CA LEU A 67 -10.20 -25.62 -4.75
C LEU A 67 -10.56 -26.78 -3.81
N LYS A 68 -10.96 -27.92 -4.36
CA LYS A 68 -11.31 -29.13 -3.59
C LYS A 68 -10.11 -30.04 -3.28
N SER A 69 -8.91 -29.70 -3.80
CA SER A 69 -7.70 -30.50 -3.55
C SER A 69 -7.27 -30.40 -2.09
N GLU A 70 -6.60 -31.43 -1.62
CA GLU A 70 -6.05 -31.53 -0.27
C GLU A 70 -5.19 -30.33 0.10
N VAL A 71 -5.45 -29.74 1.27
CA VAL A 71 -4.67 -28.63 1.83
C VAL A 71 -3.49 -29.19 2.61
N ARG A 72 -2.27 -28.92 2.15
CA ARG A 72 -1.04 -29.30 2.83
C ARG A 72 -0.68 -28.34 3.97
N GLN A 73 -0.87 -27.06 3.72
CA GLN A 73 -0.49 -26.00 4.66
C GLN A 73 -1.25 -24.71 4.35
N ARG A 74 -1.51 -23.89 5.38
CA ARG A 74 -1.92 -22.49 5.19
C ARG A 74 -0.72 -21.57 5.38
N LEU A 75 -0.57 -20.60 4.50
CA LEU A 75 0.53 -19.65 4.52
C LEU A 75 0.07 -18.34 5.15
N ARG A 76 0.95 -17.72 5.93
CA ARG A 76 0.66 -16.43 6.57
C ARG A 76 0.96 -15.26 5.65
N LEU A 77 0.32 -14.13 5.92
CA LEU A 77 0.56 -12.86 5.26
C LEU A 77 2.06 -12.53 5.21
N GLY A 78 2.53 -12.02 4.07
CA GLY A 78 3.93 -11.68 3.85
C GLY A 78 4.85 -12.87 3.62
N ARG A 79 4.35 -14.12 3.68
CA ARG A 79 5.19 -15.29 3.38
C ARG A 79 5.74 -15.20 1.96
N GLN A 80 7.06 -15.17 1.84
CA GLN A 80 7.74 -15.21 0.54
C GLN A 80 7.66 -16.62 -0.04
N LEU A 81 7.45 -16.67 -1.34
CA LEU A 81 7.43 -17.89 -2.14
C LEU A 81 7.99 -17.62 -3.55
N TYR A 82 8.25 -18.67 -4.28
CA TYR A 82 8.76 -18.60 -5.65
C TYR A 82 7.80 -19.30 -6.59
N ILE A 83 7.37 -18.59 -7.63
CA ILE A 83 6.48 -19.13 -8.65
C ILE A 83 7.29 -20.06 -9.58
N LEU A 84 6.82 -21.28 -9.74
CA LEU A 84 7.41 -22.32 -10.60
C LEU A 84 6.61 -22.46 -11.90
N GLU A 85 5.27 -22.35 -11.81
CA GLU A 85 4.35 -22.60 -12.91
C GLU A 85 3.07 -21.80 -12.69
N HIS A 86 2.38 -21.44 -13.76
CA HIS A 86 1.07 -20.81 -13.73
C HIS A 86 0.09 -21.69 -14.51
N ARG A 87 -1.02 -22.02 -13.87
CA ARG A 87 -2.20 -22.56 -14.52
C ARG A 87 -3.27 -21.50 -14.49
N GLY A 88 -3.61 -20.95 -15.67
CA GLY A 88 -4.62 -19.92 -15.84
C GLY A 88 -6.02 -20.38 -15.37
N PRO A 89 -6.96 -19.44 -15.25
CA PRO A 89 -8.35 -19.78 -14.95
C PRO A 89 -8.95 -20.58 -16.11
N GLY A 90 -9.61 -21.68 -15.79
CA GLY A 90 -10.46 -22.43 -16.71
C GLY A 90 -11.91 -21.95 -16.61
N ASN A 91 -12.81 -22.50 -17.43
CA ASN A 91 -14.23 -22.10 -17.45
C ASN A 91 -14.94 -22.22 -16.08
N GLU A 92 -14.47 -23.09 -15.20
CA GLU A 92 -15.07 -23.33 -13.88
C GLU A 92 -14.08 -23.24 -12.71
N GLN A 93 -12.79 -22.97 -12.98
CA GLN A 93 -11.76 -22.97 -11.96
C GLN A 93 -10.94 -21.67 -11.98
N PRO A 94 -10.66 -21.10 -10.80
CA PRO A 94 -9.76 -19.95 -10.69
C PRO A 94 -8.33 -20.36 -11.08
N GLY A 95 -7.51 -19.37 -11.44
CA GLY A 95 -6.10 -19.60 -11.70
C GLY A 95 -5.31 -19.99 -10.46
N PHE A 96 -4.28 -20.80 -10.63
CA PHE A 96 -3.38 -21.25 -9.59
C PHE A 96 -1.92 -21.05 -10.00
N PHE A 97 -1.09 -20.75 -9.02
CA PHE A 97 0.35 -20.82 -9.14
C PHE A 97 0.89 -22.07 -8.45
N ARG A 98 1.74 -22.82 -9.15
CA ARG A 98 2.61 -23.79 -8.50
C ARG A 98 3.76 -23.04 -7.88
N VAL A 99 3.99 -23.21 -6.58
CA VAL A 99 4.98 -22.43 -5.84
C VAL A 99 5.90 -23.31 -5.02
N ALA A 100 7.12 -22.81 -4.79
CA ALA A 100 8.02 -23.29 -3.77
C ALA A 100 8.04 -22.32 -2.59
N VAL A 101 7.70 -22.81 -1.41
CA VAL A 101 7.79 -22.08 -0.13
C VAL A 101 9.16 -22.29 0.51
N THR A 102 9.69 -23.51 0.37
CA THR A 102 11.05 -23.91 0.71
C THR A 102 11.59 -24.85 -0.35
N ARG A 103 12.84 -25.28 -0.23
CA ARG A 103 13.40 -26.31 -1.15
C ARG A 103 12.58 -27.61 -1.17
N ARG A 104 11.95 -27.95 -0.03
CA ARG A 104 11.19 -29.22 0.14
C ARG A 104 9.68 -29.02 0.07
N THR A 105 9.17 -27.81 0.35
CA THR A 105 7.74 -27.52 0.42
C THR A 105 7.29 -26.87 -0.87
N ARG A 106 6.52 -27.61 -1.67
CA ARG A 106 5.94 -27.15 -2.94
C ARG A 106 4.46 -27.50 -2.97
N GLY A 107 3.68 -26.75 -3.75
CA GLY A 107 2.26 -27.01 -3.93
C GLY A 107 1.61 -25.94 -4.81
N TRP A 108 0.30 -26.00 -4.89
CA TRP A 108 -0.50 -25.05 -5.64
C TRP A 108 -1.19 -24.07 -4.71
N ILE A 109 -1.19 -22.81 -5.07
CA ILE A 109 -1.86 -21.73 -4.33
C ILE A 109 -2.74 -20.94 -5.29
N HIS A 110 -3.86 -20.44 -4.78
CA HIS A 110 -4.75 -19.60 -5.56
C HIS A 110 -4.02 -18.31 -6.00
N GLN A 111 -4.15 -17.93 -7.28
CA GLN A 111 -3.42 -16.79 -7.82
C GLN A 111 -3.70 -15.47 -7.08
N SER A 112 -4.94 -15.25 -6.62
CA SER A 112 -5.31 -14.04 -5.88
C SER A 112 -4.75 -14.00 -4.45
N ALA A 113 -4.22 -15.13 -3.94
CA ALA A 113 -3.59 -15.16 -2.62
C ALA A 113 -2.23 -14.48 -2.58
N VAL A 114 -1.60 -14.30 -3.74
CA VAL A 114 -0.20 -13.84 -3.83
C VAL A 114 -0.09 -12.59 -4.69
N ALA A 115 0.88 -11.75 -4.38
CA ALA A 115 1.26 -10.60 -5.20
C ALA A 115 2.70 -10.75 -5.70
N ILE A 116 2.95 -10.27 -6.91
CA ILE A 116 4.22 -10.32 -7.62
C ILE A 116 4.73 -8.89 -7.78
N PRO A 117 5.70 -8.44 -6.95
CA PRO A 117 6.25 -7.10 -7.09
C PRO A 117 6.85 -6.87 -8.48
N GLY A 118 6.58 -5.71 -9.06
CA GLY A 118 7.02 -5.34 -10.40
C GLY A 118 6.13 -5.83 -11.54
N ARG A 119 5.10 -6.64 -11.27
CA ARG A 119 4.06 -6.97 -12.25
C ARG A 119 3.03 -5.84 -12.30
N ASN A 120 2.63 -5.43 -13.51
CA ASN A 120 1.64 -4.37 -13.70
C ASN A 120 0.32 -4.67 -12.96
N GLY A 121 -0.18 -3.67 -12.21
CA GLY A 121 -1.45 -3.71 -11.49
C GLY A 121 -1.44 -4.51 -10.18
N GLU A 122 -0.29 -5.09 -9.80
CA GLU A 122 -0.21 -5.82 -8.53
C GLU A 122 -0.18 -4.88 -7.32
N ASP A 123 0.41 -3.71 -7.46
CA ASP A 123 0.39 -2.67 -6.44
C ASP A 123 -1.04 -2.10 -6.26
N ASP A 124 -1.77 -1.80 -7.34
CA ASP A 124 -3.19 -1.41 -7.25
C ASP A 124 -4.00 -2.48 -6.54
N ARG A 125 -3.82 -3.75 -6.91
CA ARG A 125 -4.54 -4.87 -6.30
C ARG A 125 -4.28 -5.00 -4.79
N VAL A 126 -3.05 -4.76 -4.33
CA VAL A 126 -2.76 -4.79 -2.89
C VAL A 126 -3.40 -3.60 -2.17
N ILE A 127 -3.44 -2.41 -2.77
CA ILE A 127 -4.17 -1.26 -2.24
C ILE A 127 -5.68 -1.56 -2.14
N ASP A 128 -6.25 -2.25 -3.13
CA ASP A 128 -7.65 -2.66 -3.09
C ASP A 128 -7.92 -3.67 -1.94
N LEU A 129 -7.00 -4.61 -1.72
CA LEU A 129 -7.07 -5.52 -0.57
C LEU A 129 -6.98 -4.77 0.77
N MET A 130 -6.12 -3.73 0.87
CA MET A 130 -6.06 -2.86 2.05
C MET A 130 -7.38 -2.13 2.27
N THR A 131 -7.98 -1.60 1.20
CA THR A 131 -9.25 -0.88 1.26
C THR A 131 -10.39 -1.79 1.71
N GLY A 132 -10.42 -3.02 1.21
CA GLY A 132 -11.42 -4.04 1.55
C GLY A 132 -11.17 -4.79 2.86
N ALA A 133 -10.05 -4.55 3.56
CA ALA A 133 -9.74 -5.22 4.82
C ALA A 133 -10.75 -4.83 5.91
N ARG A 134 -11.38 -5.84 6.53
CA ARG A 134 -12.39 -5.62 7.59
C ARG A 134 -11.77 -5.30 8.93
N ASP A 135 -10.64 -5.93 9.25
CA ASP A 135 -9.88 -5.68 10.48
C ASP A 135 -8.80 -4.62 10.23
N GLY A 136 -8.71 -3.62 11.09
CA GLY A 136 -7.71 -2.57 11.00
C GLY A 136 -6.27 -3.07 11.14
N VAL A 137 -6.06 -4.13 11.93
CA VAL A 137 -4.74 -4.77 12.05
C VAL A 137 -4.31 -5.39 10.71
N ASP A 138 -5.24 -6.04 10.00
CA ASP A 138 -4.96 -6.62 8.69
C ASP A 138 -4.65 -5.52 7.66
N ARG A 139 -5.36 -4.39 7.71
CA ARG A 139 -5.09 -3.24 6.85
C ARG A 139 -3.69 -2.68 7.08
N ILE A 140 -3.28 -2.51 8.33
CA ILE A 140 -1.93 -2.06 8.69
C ILE A 140 -0.88 -3.08 8.26
N ALA A 141 -1.14 -4.38 8.47
CA ALA A 141 -0.22 -5.45 8.09
C ALA A 141 0.00 -5.51 6.57
N LEU A 142 -1.07 -5.37 5.77
CA LEU A 142 -0.99 -5.25 4.31
C LEU A 142 -0.23 -4.00 3.88
N GLY A 143 -0.48 -2.85 4.51
CA GLY A 143 0.22 -1.60 4.23
C GLY A 143 1.72 -1.71 4.51
N LYS A 144 2.08 -2.30 5.64
CA LYS A 144 3.49 -2.59 5.96
C LYS A 144 4.14 -3.49 4.92
N LEU A 145 3.47 -4.58 4.55
CA LEU A 145 3.93 -5.48 3.48
C LEU A 145 4.09 -4.72 2.16
N PHE A 146 3.14 -3.84 1.83
CA PHE A 146 3.19 -3.02 0.63
C PHE A 146 4.46 -2.15 0.59
N ILE A 147 4.72 -1.38 1.65
CA ILE A 147 5.90 -0.51 1.74
C ILE A 147 7.21 -1.30 1.63
N GLU A 148 7.25 -2.50 2.20
CA GLU A 148 8.44 -3.37 2.15
C GLU A 148 8.66 -4.03 0.78
N ARG A 149 7.60 -4.37 0.06
CA ARG A 149 7.66 -5.20 -1.15
C ARG A 149 7.46 -4.44 -2.46
N PHE A 150 6.88 -3.24 -2.38
CA PHE A 150 6.66 -2.35 -3.53
C PHE A 150 7.33 -0.98 -3.32
N PRO A 151 8.65 -0.93 -3.02
CA PRO A 151 9.31 0.32 -2.61
C PRO A 151 9.32 1.40 -3.71
N SER A 152 9.16 1.00 -4.98
CA SER A 152 9.13 1.91 -6.13
C SER A 152 7.72 2.27 -6.59
N SER A 153 6.68 1.79 -5.89
CA SER A 153 5.31 2.10 -6.27
C SER A 153 4.95 3.55 -5.96
N GLN A 154 4.28 4.21 -6.90
CA GLN A 154 3.73 5.54 -6.70
C GLN A 154 2.57 5.57 -5.70
N LEU A 155 2.04 4.40 -5.33
CA LEU A 155 0.97 4.25 -4.34
C LEU A 155 1.48 4.15 -2.90
N ALA A 156 2.81 4.17 -2.69
CA ALA A 156 3.40 4.10 -1.35
C ALA A 156 2.91 5.20 -0.39
N PRO A 157 2.78 6.48 -0.79
CA PRO A 157 2.21 7.51 0.07
C PRO A 157 0.76 7.21 0.48
N ARG A 158 -0.05 6.69 -0.46
CA ARG A 158 -1.43 6.28 -0.18
C ARG A 158 -1.49 5.13 0.82
N ALA A 159 -0.65 4.13 0.67
CA ALA A 159 -0.56 3.02 1.63
C ALA A 159 -0.18 3.51 3.03
N LEU A 160 0.81 4.41 3.13
CA LEU A 160 1.22 5.02 4.40
C LEU A 160 0.10 5.84 5.03
N LEU A 161 -0.63 6.63 4.24
CA LEU A 161 -1.77 7.41 4.73
C LEU A 161 -2.86 6.50 5.31
N MET A 162 -3.23 5.46 4.57
CA MET A 162 -4.21 4.47 5.03
C MET A 162 -3.77 3.76 6.33
N MET A 163 -2.49 3.45 6.46
CA MET A 163 -1.93 2.86 7.69
C MET A 163 -2.03 3.83 8.87
N GLY A 164 -1.68 5.10 8.66
CA GLY A 164 -1.73 6.13 9.69
C GLY A 164 -3.16 6.41 10.15
N ASP A 165 -4.09 6.59 9.21
CA ASP A 165 -5.51 6.78 9.51
C ASP A 165 -6.12 5.60 10.27
N GLU A 166 -5.67 4.37 9.97
CA GLU A 166 -6.11 3.20 10.71
C GLU A 166 -5.51 3.12 12.11
N ALA A 167 -4.26 3.53 12.27
CA ALA A 167 -3.63 3.60 13.59
C ALA A 167 -4.31 4.65 14.49
N ASP A 168 -4.69 5.81 13.94
CA ASP A 168 -5.49 6.82 14.67
C ASP A 168 -6.85 6.26 15.12
N ARG A 169 -7.55 5.56 14.23
CA ARG A 169 -8.82 4.90 14.57
C ARG A 169 -8.63 3.82 15.65
N ALA A 170 -7.55 3.07 15.56
CA ALA A 170 -7.20 2.07 16.56
C ALA A 170 -6.93 2.70 17.93
N ALA A 171 -6.20 3.81 17.99
CA ALA A 171 -5.95 4.57 19.22
C ALA A 171 -7.27 4.99 19.89
N ALA A 172 -8.19 5.57 19.12
CA ALA A 172 -9.50 5.97 19.63
C ALA A 172 -10.32 4.77 20.15
N SER A 173 -10.30 3.65 19.43
CA SER A 173 -11.01 2.42 19.81
C SER A 173 -10.43 1.78 21.09
N LEU A 174 -9.09 1.72 21.18
CA LEU A 174 -8.38 1.24 22.38
C LEU A 174 -8.77 2.09 23.60
N GLY A 175 -8.72 3.41 23.50
CA GLY A 175 -9.09 4.33 24.58
C GLY A 175 -10.55 4.16 25.02
N ALA A 176 -11.47 4.02 24.07
CA ALA A 176 -12.88 3.78 24.40
C ALA A 176 -13.12 2.45 25.12
N ARG A 177 -12.41 1.38 24.71
CA ARG A 177 -12.50 0.07 25.42
C ARG A 177 -11.92 0.14 26.82
N ALA A 178 -10.78 0.79 26.99
CA ALA A 178 -10.13 0.90 28.28
C ALA A 178 -11.00 1.68 29.28
N ARG A 179 -11.64 2.79 28.84
CA ARG A 179 -12.58 3.55 29.66
C ARG A 179 -13.78 2.71 30.12
N ARG A 180 -14.40 1.94 29.20
CA ARG A 180 -15.51 1.04 29.57
C ARG A 180 -15.10 -0.02 30.59
N ARG A 181 -13.88 -0.54 30.52
CA ARG A 181 -13.36 -1.46 31.55
C ARG A 181 -13.17 -0.78 32.89
N LEU A 182 -12.65 0.44 32.90
CA LEU A 182 -12.49 1.23 34.11
C LEU A 182 -13.83 1.52 34.79
N GLU A 183 -14.84 1.90 34.00
CA GLU A 183 -16.21 2.12 34.47
C GLU A 183 -16.81 0.82 35.09
N GLY A 184 -16.57 -0.33 34.44
CA GLY A 184 -17.03 -1.64 34.95
C GLY A 184 -16.26 -2.16 36.18
N ALA A 185 -15.06 -1.67 36.41
CA ALA A 185 -14.20 -2.04 37.54
C ALA A 185 -14.37 -1.08 38.73
N ALA A 186 -15.39 -0.22 38.74
CA ALA A 186 -15.68 0.71 39.81
C ALA A 186 -15.91 -0.08 41.15
N GLY A 187 -14.92 -0.05 42.05
CA GLY A 187 -14.88 -0.82 43.30
C GLY A 187 -13.64 -1.70 43.48
N GLU A 188 -12.87 -1.96 42.45
CA GLU A 188 -11.57 -2.59 42.50
C GLU A 188 -10.47 -1.53 42.64
N HIS A 189 -9.50 -1.74 43.50
CA HIS A 189 -8.33 -0.85 43.67
C HIS A 189 -7.34 -0.94 42.48
N LEU A 190 -7.85 -1.14 41.25
CA LEU A 190 -7.05 -1.18 40.06
C LEU A 190 -6.70 0.25 39.60
N ARG A 191 -5.41 0.49 39.37
CA ARG A 191 -4.99 1.77 38.79
C ARG A 191 -5.42 1.82 37.32
N ALA A 192 -6.04 2.94 36.93
CA ALA A 192 -6.43 3.16 35.53
C ALA A 192 -5.30 2.81 34.57
N ARG A 193 -4.08 3.26 34.88
CA ARG A 193 -2.86 2.96 34.09
C ARG A 193 -2.65 1.47 33.82
N ASP A 194 -2.85 0.62 34.82
CA ASP A 194 -2.61 -0.82 34.68
C ASP A 194 -3.59 -1.48 33.71
N LEU A 195 -4.86 -1.03 33.73
CA LEU A 195 -5.89 -1.48 32.79
C LEU A 195 -5.61 -1.04 31.35
N PHE A 196 -5.08 0.19 31.19
CA PHE A 196 -4.77 0.70 29.88
C PHE A 196 -3.52 0.04 29.28
N LEU A 197 -2.41 -0.05 30.04
CA LEU A 197 -1.14 -0.59 29.53
C LEU A 197 -1.16 -2.09 29.28
N ASN A 198 -2.07 -2.83 29.93
CA ASN A 198 -2.27 -4.27 29.75
C ASN A 198 -3.44 -4.61 28.81
N ASP A 199 -3.85 -3.69 27.90
CA ASP A 199 -4.85 -4.02 26.89
C ASP A 199 -4.26 -5.03 25.87
N PRO A 200 -4.82 -6.25 25.76
CA PRO A 200 -4.30 -7.27 24.82
C PRO A 200 -4.40 -6.86 23.35
N GLY A 201 -5.18 -5.82 23.04
CA GLY A 201 -5.22 -5.22 21.71
C GLY A 201 -3.92 -4.52 21.34
N LEU A 202 -3.16 -3.98 22.32
CA LEU A 202 -1.88 -3.31 22.06
C LEU A 202 -0.83 -4.25 21.46
N ASP A 203 -0.80 -5.51 21.91
CA ASP A 203 0.17 -6.50 21.43
C ASP A 203 0.07 -6.75 19.93
N ARG A 204 -1.15 -6.70 19.37
CA ARG A 204 -1.36 -6.89 17.93
C ARG A 204 -0.70 -5.78 17.11
N TYR A 205 -0.80 -4.53 17.59
CA TYR A 205 -0.22 -3.37 16.93
C TYR A 205 1.29 -3.27 17.16
N SER A 206 1.76 -3.59 18.37
CA SER A 206 3.20 -3.59 18.71
C SER A 206 3.99 -4.55 17.80
N ARG A 207 3.44 -5.73 17.47
CA ARG A 207 4.04 -6.67 16.49
C ARG A 207 4.18 -6.06 15.10
N LEU A 208 3.31 -5.12 14.75
CA LEU A 208 3.38 -4.36 13.50
C LEU A 208 4.23 -3.10 13.61
N LYS A 209 4.86 -2.85 14.79
CA LYS A 209 5.64 -1.65 15.10
C LYS A 209 4.79 -0.36 15.01
N ILE A 210 3.53 -0.47 15.36
CA ILE A 210 2.64 0.67 15.60
C ILE A 210 2.65 0.95 17.08
N ASN A 211 3.05 2.18 17.45
CA ASN A 211 3.15 2.61 18.83
C ASN A 211 2.06 3.61 19.14
N PHE A 212 1.55 3.50 20.37
CA PHE A 212 0.59 4.43 20.91
C PHE A 212 1.16 5.04 22.18
N ASP A 213 1.07 6.36 22.28
CA ASP A 213 1.33 7.09 23.51
C ASP A 213 0.05 7.09 24.33
N PHE A 214 0.16 6.79 25.62
CA PHE A 214 -0.96 6.82 26.55
C PHE A 214 -0.92 8.09 27.40
N ASP A 215 -2.03 8.82 27.44
CA ASP A 215 -2.24 9.97 28.28
C ASP A 215 -3.07 9.57 29.50
N GLU A 216 -2.43 9.59 30.67
CA GLU A 216 -3.03 9.22 31.95
C GLU A 216 -4.15 10.18 32.38
N ALA A 217 -3.97 11.49 32.12
CA ALA A 217 -4.92 12.49 32.56
C ALA A 217 -6.26 12.39 31.80
N THR A 218 -6.22 12.08 30.51
CA THR A 218 -7.41 11.97 29.66
C THR A 218 -7.86 10.53 29.41
N GLY A 219 -7.07 9.53 29.80
CA GLY A 219 -7.34 8.11 29.51
C GLY A 219 -7.41 7.84 28.00
N ARG A 220 -6.58 8.50 27.20
CA ARG A 220 -6.57 8.37 25.75
C ARG A 220 -5.26 7.80 25.22
N TYR A 221 -5.36 7.08 24.14
CA TYR A 221 -4.20 6.73 23.32
C TYR A 221 -4.11 7.69 22.15
N ALA A 222 -2.88 8.03 21.75
CA ALA A 222 -2.58 8.73 20.52
C ALA A 222 -1.58 7.91 19.70
N TYR A 223 -1.80 7.83 18.40
CA TYR A 223 -0.82 7.24 17.50
C TYR A 223 0.42 8.15 17.41
N ASP A 224 1.61 7.55 17.35
CA ASP A 224 2.87 8.30 17.27
C ASP A 224 3.05 9.11 15.97
N GLY A 225 2.21 8.89 14.96
CA GLY A 225 2.24 9.63 13.70
C GLY A 225 3.37 9.22 12.74
N ARG A 226 4.04 8.11 12.98
CA ARG A 226 5.21 7.66 12.20
C ARG A 226 4.92 7.56 10.70
N ALA A 227 3.78 7.00 10.31
CA ALA A 227 3.43 6.85 8.89
C ALA A 227 3.27 8.21 8.19
N PHE A 228 2.66 9.18 8.85
CA PHE A 228 2.50 10.54 8.31
C PHE A 228 3.86 11.25 8.16
N ARG A 229 4.74 11.14 9.18
CA ARG A 229 6.11 11.68 9.06
C ARG A 229 6.90 11.03 7.93
N GLU A 230 6.70 9.72 7.69
CA GLU A 230 7.34 9.01 6.60
C GLU A 230 6.88 9.53 5.22
N ILE A 231 5.59 9.90 5.07
CA ILE A 231 5.07 10.55 3.85
C ILE A 231 5.80 11.88 3.62
N LEU A 232 5.84 12.75 4.62
CA LEU A 232 6.47 14.06 4.49
C LEU A 232 7.96 13.98 4.21
N ARG A 233 8.63 12.97 4.75
CA ARG A 233 10.07 12.75 4.57
C ARG A 233 10.41 12.20 3.19
N ARG A 234 9.67 11.17 2.71
CA ARG A 234 10.02 10.44 1.48
C ARG A 234 9.23 10.88 0.26
N TYR A 235 8.03 11.42 0.46
CA TYR A 235 7.09 11.76 -0.60
C TYR A 235 6.50 13.15 -0.41
N PRO A 236 7.32 14.20 -0.20
CA PRO A 236 6.86 15.54 0.19
C PRO A 236 5.96 16.20 -0.87
N PHE A 237 6.06 15.76 -2.12
CA PHE A 237 5.28 16.28 -3.25
C PHE A 237 4.11 15.37 -3.66
N SER A 238 3.81 14.33 -2.88
CA SER A 238 2.65 13.48 -3.15
C SER A 238 1.35 14.20 -2.81
N LYS A 239 0.26 13.75 -3.42
CA LYS A 239 -1.09 14.28 -3.12
C LYS A 239 -1.54 13.97 -1.69
N GLU A 240 -0.92 13.01 -1.03
CA GLU A 240 -1.16 12.62 0.35
C GLU A 240 -0.41 13.49 1.37
N ALA A 241 0.65 14.22 0.95
CA ALA A 241 1.48 15.01 1.85
C ALA A 241 0.70 16.11 2.62
N PRO A 242 -0.21 16.88 2.00
CA PRO A 242 -1.04 17.85 2.74
C PRO A 242 -1.88 17.17 3.83
N GLN A 243 -2.52 16.04 3.50
CA GLN A 243 -3.33 15.29 4.47
C GLN A 243 -2.49 14.75 5.63
N ALA A 244 -1.28 14.26 5.35
CA ALA A 244 -0.35 13.81 6.38
C ALA A 244 0.06 14.93 7.34
N ARG A 245 0.25 16.16 6.83
CA ARG A 245 0.54 17.35 7.64
C ARG A 245 -0.61 17.67 8.56
N ASP A 246 -1.83 17.74 8.05
CA ASP A 246 -3.04 17.98 8.83
C ASP A 246 -3.23 16.96 9.96
N ARG A 247 -2.91 15.67 9.71
CA ARG A 247 -2.98 14.62 10.74
C ARG A 247 -1.96 14.85 11.86
N LEU A 248 -0.74 15.23 11.50
CA LEU A 248 0.31 15.53 12.49
C LEU A 248 0.00 16.76 13.30
N GLU A 249 -0.52 17.83 12.69
CA GLU A 249 -0.92 19.07 13.37
C GLU A 249 -2.03 18.78 14.39
N ARG A 250 -3.07 18.03 14.00
CA ARG A 250 -4.13 17.61 14.93
C ARG A 250 -3.63 16.73 16.08
N GLY A 251 -2.74 15.79 15.77
CA GLY A 251 -2.09 14.97 16.79
C GLY A 251 -1.14 15.77 17.70
N GLY A 252 -0.48 16.79 17.15
CA GLY A 252 0.42 17.70 17.86
C GLY A 252 -0.33 18.68 18.77
N ALA A 253 -1.44 19.25 18.31
CA ALA A 253 -2.29 20.11 19.13
C ALA A 253 -2.77 19.38 20.39
N HIS A 254 -3.13 18.12 20.27
CA HIS A 254 -3.52 17.26 21.40
C HIS A 254 -2.38 16.98 22.39
N ARG A 255 -1.11 17.10 21.94
CA ARG A 255 0.08 17.00 22.81
C ARG A 255 0.49 18.32 23.46
N ALA A 256 0.17 19.45 22.82
CA ALA A 256 0.57 20.78 23.29
C ALA A 256 -0.39 21.35 24.37
N GLU A 257 -1.58 20.78 24.50
CA GLU A 257 -2.54 21.11 25.57
C GLU A 257 -2.22 20.44 26.91
N ARG A 258 -1.01 19.84 27.02
CA ARG A 258 -0.44 19.26 28.23
C ARG A 258 0.56 20.24 28.83
#